data_ff49cb54a5ec93099b9f829e71a86c59
#
_entry.id   ff49cb54a5ec93099b9f829e71a86c59
#
_cell.length_a   1.000
_cell.length_b   1.000
_cell.length_c   1.000
_cell.angle_alpha   90.00
_cell.angle_beta   90.00
_cell.angle_gamma   90.00
#
_symmetry.space_group_name_H-M   'P 1'
#
loop_
_entity.id
_entity.type
_entity.pdbx_description
1 polymer ?
#
loop_
_entity_poly.entity_id
_entity_poly.type
_entity_poly.pdbx_seq_one_letter_code
_entity_poly.pdbx_strand_id
1 'polypeptide(L)'
;MKKILFIGAVLVSAMIGTTGCCIKSKDAYQKSKLSGFVADQTQLMIEENNVKMNKGDGGIVKVVEETKVKVAAIDADLAQSKAEIDALEAKLAAVEALEKESKAEFERSNVTTVFFALNSSQLTTDGMQELYRWKVGADRSASAYDYTIVVYASADKTGSDATNAKLRERRANTVRNFMVNSLGVNAAKVQIVTTQPAYTGTNNLDRRVVVGVVVK
;
A
#
# COMPACT_ATOMS: atom_id res chain seq x y z
N MET A 1 27.52 29.14 -14.04
CA MET A 1 26.30 28.52 -14.52
C MET A 1 26.27 26.96 -14.53
N LYS A 2 27.38 26.23 -14.55
CA LYS A 2 27.38 24.74 -14.57
C LYS A 2 27.28 24.05 -13.19
N LYS A 3 27.48 24.75 -12.08
CA LYS A 3 27.46 24.15 -10.73
C LYS A 3 26.09 24.07 -10.06
N ILE A 4 25.13 24.89 -10.54
CA ILE A 4 23.75 24.92 -9.97
C ILE A 4 22.90 23.75 -10.47
N LEU A 5 23.13 23.28 -11.71
CA LEU A 5 22.39 22.15 -12.28
C LEU A 5 22.68 20.79 -11.61
N PHE A 6 23.85 20.65 -10.95
CA PHE A 6 24.26 19.38 -10.33
C PHE A 6 23.60 19.13 -8.97
N ILE A 7 23.15 20.17 -8.27
CA ILE A 7 22.55 20.06 -6.95
C ILE A 7 21.08 19.63 -7.05
N GLY A 8 20.38 20.06 -8.11
CA GLY A 8 18.99 19.64 -8.36
C GLY A 8 18.86 18.17 -8.73
N ALA A 9 19.83 17.60 -9.45
CA ALA A 9 19.80 16.20 -9.89
C ALA A 9 20.07 15.19 -8.76
N VAL A 10 20.86 15.57 -7.74
CA VAL A 10 21.19 14.69 -6.60
C VAL A 10 20.01 14.53 -5.63
N LEU A 11 19.10 15.51 -5.55
CA LEU A 11 17.93 15.45 -4.68
C LEU A 11 16.82 14.50 -5.21
N VAL A 12 16.73 14.33 -6.52
CA VAL A 12 15.73 13.46 -7.15
C VAL A 12 16.15 11.98 -7.07
N SER A 13 17.45 11.68 -7.20
CA SER A 13 17.93 10.29 -7.15
C SER A 13 17.96 9.67 -5.74
N ALA A 14 17.96 10.48 -4.68
CA ALA A 14 17.94 9.98 -3.30
C ALA A 14 16.54 9.52 -2.83
N MET A 15 15.45 9.87 -3.56
CA MET A 15 14.08 9.50 -3.19
C MET A 15 13.60 8.15 -3.75
N ILE A 16 14.33 7.55 -4.70
CA ILE A 16 13.92 6.30 -5.36
C ILE A 16 14.41 5.04 -4.60
N GLY A 17 15.26 5.20 -3.59
CA GLY A 17 16.01 4.10 -2.97
C GLY A 17 15.50 3.54 -1.64
N THR A 18 14.43 4.06 -1.03
CA THR A 18 13.95 3.54 0.26
C THR A 18 12.45 3.29 0.25
N THR A 19 12.08 2.14 -0.26
CA THR A 19 10.78 1.52 -0.02
C THR A 19 10.67 1.12 1.45
N GLY A 20 9.70 1.72 2.15
CA GLY A 20 9.15 1.16 3.38
C GLY A 20 9.77 1.64 4.68
N CYS A 21 9.38 2.78 5.15
CA CYS A 21 8.95 3.08 6.52
C CYS A 21 8.74 4.58 6.72
N CYS A 22 7.63 4.96 7.35
CA CYS A 22 7.33 6.29 7.89
C CYS A 22 6.80 7.37 6.92
N ILE A 23 5.56 7.20 6.51
CA ILE A 23 4.79 8.26 5.80
C ILE A 23 4.46 9.48 6.69
N LYS A 24 4.63 9.41 8.01
CA LYS A 24 4.24 10.49 8.94
C LYS A 24 5.25 11.63 9.13
N SER A 25 6.45 11.56 8.53
CA SER A 25 7.48 12.61 8.72
C SER A 25 7.82 13.42 7.46
N LYS A 26 7.13 13.19 6.32
CA LYS A 26 7.47 13.84 5.05
C LYS A 26 7.35 15.36 5.09
N ASP A 27 6.27 15.88 5.64
CA ASP A 27 6.03 17.35 5.69
C ASP A 27 7.02 18.10 6.57
N ALA A 28 7.36 17.55 7.74
CA ALA A 28 8.31 18.18 8.66
C ALA A 28 9.75 18.13 8.11
N TYR A 29 10.13 17.03 7.46
CA TYR A 29 11.47 16.85 6.89
C TYR A 29 11.67 17.71 5.63
N GLN A 30 10.68 17.81 4.75
CA GLN A 30 10.76 18.65 3.56
C GLN A 30 10.75 20.15 3.93
N LYS A 31 9.90 20.54 4.90
CA LYS A 31 9.87 21.91 5.40
C LYS A 31 11.17 22.31 6.08
N SER A 32 11.81 21.43 6.84
CA SER A 32 13.10 21.71 7.48
C SER A 32 14.26 21.77 6.49
N LYS A 33 14.28 20.93 5.45
CA LYS A 33 15.33 20.97 4.41
C LYS A 33 15.18 22.21 3.52
N LEU A 34 13.96 22.59 3.14
CA LEU A 34 13.73 23.76 2.32
C LEU A 34 14.08 25.03 3.10
N SER A 35 13.71 25.14 4.37
CA SER A 35 14.07 26.27 5.23
C SER A 35 15.58 26.34 5.49
N GLY A 36 16.25 25.20 5.67
CA GLY A 36 17.70 25.12 5.81
C GLY A 36 18.44 25.56 4.54
N PHE A 37 17.99 25.08 3.37
CA PHE A 37 18.59 25.46 2.08
C PHE A 37 18.44 26.96 1.79
N VAL A 38 17.25 27.53 2.06
CA VAL A 38 17.01 28.98 1.89
C VAL A 38 17.86 29.79 2.87
N ALA A 39 18.00 29.34 4.13
CA ALA A 39 18.83 29.99 5.13
C ALA A 39 20.32 30.00 4.72
N ASP A 40 20.85 28.85 4.25
CA ASP A 40 22.23 28.72 3.79
C ASP A 40 22.53 29.60 2.57
N GLN A 41 21.60 29.65 1.60
CA GLN A 41 21.75 30.53 0.43
C GLN A 41 21.72 32.01 0.82
N THR A 42 20.88 32.37 1.77
CA THR A 42 20.78 33.75 2.29
C THR A 42 22.06 34.13 3.05
N GLN A 43 22.60 33.21 3.85
CA GLN A 43 23.86 33.40 4.59
C GLN A 43 25.05 33.63 3.63
N LEU A 44 25.17 32.78 2.61
CA LEU A 44 26.21 32.93 1.58
C LEU A 44 26.10 34.27 0.81
N MET A 45 24.90 34.72 0.53
CA MET A 45 24.67 36.02 -0.11
C MET A 45 25.03 37.19 0.82
N ILE A 46 24.75 37.10 2.12
CA ILE A 46 25.14 38.09 3.12
C ILE A 46 26.67 38.18 3.24
N GLU A 47 27.37 37.06 3.29
CA GLU A 47 28.83 37.02 3.34
C GLU A 47 29.47 37.61 2.07
N GLU A 48 28.98 37.22 0.90
CA GLU A 48 29.45 37.77 -0.38
C GLU A 48 29.20 39.27 -0.50
N ASN A 49 28.10 39.76 0.03
CA ASN A 49 27.79 41.22 0.05
C ASN A 49 28.64 41.96 1.07
N ASN A 50 28.92 41.39 2.25
CA ASN A 50 29.82 42.01 3.24
C ASN A 50 31.25 42.16 2.74
N VAL A 51 31.74 41.20 1.95
CA VAL A 51 33.06 41.31 1.29
C VAL A 51 33.12 42.43 0.25
N LYS A 52 31.99 42.70 -0.42
CA LYS A 52 31.89 43.75 -1.44
C LYS A 52 31.66 45.15 -0.88
N MET A 53 30.96 45.26 0.28
CA MET A 53 30.72 46.57 0.94
C MET A 53 32.02 47.23 1.45
N ASN A 54 33.07 46.48 1.70
CA ASN A 54 34.37 47.01 2.11
C ASN A 54 35.18 47.67 0.99
N LYS A 55 34.64 47.77 -0.24
CA LYS A 55 35.34 48.33 -1.41
C LYS A 55 34.89 49.72 -1.90
N GLY A 56 34.13 50.47 -1.08
CA GLY A 56 33.79 51.90 -1.34
C GLY A 56 32.38 52.18 -1.86
N ASP A 57 31.88 53.41 -1.63
CA ASP A 57 30.48 53.84 -1.80
C ASP A 57 29.83 53.59 -3.17
N GLY A 58 30.60 53.47 -4.25
CA GLY A 58 30.05 53.12 -5.57
C GLY A 58 29.67 51.66 -5.76
N GLY A 59 30.05 50.80 -4.83
CA GLY A 59 29.79 49.36 -4.88
C GLY A 59 28.43 48.95 -4.31
N ILE A 60 27.88 49.71 -3.37
CA ILE A 60 26.67 49.34 -2.63
C ILE A 60 25.44 49.23 -3.55
N VAL A 61 25.23 50.21 -4.41
CA VAL A 61 24.09 50.23 -5.34
C VAL A 61 24.15 49.04 -6.31
N LYS A 62 25.34 48.74 -6.81
CA LYS A 62 25.58 47.61 -7.71
C LYS A 62 25.36 46.25 -7.04
N VAL A 63 25.79 46.12 -5.79
CA VAL A 63 25.56 44.92 -4.97
C VAL A 63 24.09 44.71 -4.66
N VAL A 64 23.35 45.78 -4.37
CA VAL A 64 21.90 45.68 -4.12
C VAL A 64 21.14 45.19 -5.36
N GLU A 65 21.50 45.69 -6.54
CA GLU A 65 20.84 45.32 -7.81
C GLU A 65 21.17 43.86 -8.19
N GLU A 66 22.44 43.43 -8.06
CA GLU A 66 22.85 42.04 -8.27
C GLU A 66 22.15 41.07 -7.29
N THR A 67 21.94 41.53 -6.05
CA THR A 67 21.24 40.75 -5.03
C THR A 67 19.76 40.59 -5.33
N LYS A 68 19.09 41.66 -5.80
CA LYS A 68 17.69 41.59 -6.25
C LYS A 68 17.50 40.57 -7.38
N VAL A 69 18.39 40.59 -8.37
CA VAL A 69 18.35 39.65 -9.50
C VAL A 69 18.54 38.20 -9.02
N LYS A 70 19.46 37.97 -8.07
CA LYS A 70 19.68 36.63 -7.49
C LYS A 70 18.49 36.15 -6.67
N VAL A 71 17.90 37.06 -5.88
CA VAL A 71 16.69 36.74 -5.09
C VAL A 71 15.53 36.37 -6.02
N ALA A 72 15.28 37.16 -7.07
CA ALA A 72 14.24 36.85 -8.04
C ALA A 72 14.45 35.48 -8.75
N ALA A 73 15.70 35.12 -9.05
CA ALA A 73 16.02 33.81 -9.62
C ALA A 73 15.77 32.65 -8.64
N ILE A 74 16.11 32.87 -7.38
CA ILE A 74 15.86 31.86 -6.30
C ILE A 74 14.35 31.69 -6.07
N ASP A 75 13.59 32.78 -6.07
CA ASP A 75 12.13 32.74 -5.94
C ASP A 75 11.47 31.96 -7.09
N ALA A 76 11.98 32.17 -8.32
CA ALA A 76 11.51 31.42 -9.49
C ALA A 76 11.83 29.92 -9.40
N ASP A 77 13.07 29.56 -8.99
CA ASP A 77 13.47 28.17 -8.81
C ASP A 77 12.67 27.50 -7.67
N LEU A 78 12.38 28.26 -6.60
CA LEU A 78 11.54 27.80 -5.50
C LEU A 78 10.09 27.53 -5.94
N ALA A 79 9.53 28.44 -6.73
CA ALA A 79 8.19 28.28 -7.27
C ALA A 79 8.10 27.05 -8.20
N GLN A 80 9.11 26.83 -9.06
CA GLN A 80 9.20 25.68 -9.92
C GLN A 80 9.31 24.38 -9.10
N SER A 81 10.21 24.35 -8.11
CA SER A 81 10.41 23.19 -7.25
C SER A 81 9.14 22.82 -6.47
N LYS A 82 8.39 23.84 -6.03
CA LYS A 82 7.10 23.64 -5.37
C LYS A 82 6.07 23.02 -6.31
N ALA A 83 5.97 23.51 -7.54
CA ALA A 83 5.07 22.94 -8.53
C ALA A 83 5.42 21.48 -8.89
N GLU A 84 6.73 21.16 -8.95
CA GLU A 84 7.19 19.78 -9.16
C GLU A 84 6.83 18.86 -7.97
N ILE A 85 6.94 19.36 -6.74
CA ILE A 85 6.52 18.61 -5.53
C ILE A 85 5.02 18.34 -5.56
N ASP A 86 4.21 19.37 -5.81
CA ASP A 86 2.75 19.24 -5.88
C ASP A 86 2.33 18.21 -6.97
N ALA A 87 3.01 18.24 -8.12
CA ALA A 87 2.78 17.28 -9.21
C ALA A 87 3.19 15.85 -8.85
N LEU A 88 4.28 15.67 -8.10
CA LEU A 88 4.72 14.36 -7.61
C LEU A 88 3.80 13.81 -6.53
N GLU A 89 3.31 14.65 -5.63
CA GLU A 89 2.33 14.27 -4.62
C GLU A 89 1.01 13.81 -5.26
N ALA A 90 0.54 14.51 -6.28
CA ALA A 90 -0.65 14.11 -7.04
C ALA A 90 -0.46 12.75 -7.73
N LYS A 91 0.72 12.50 -8.33
CA LYS A 91 1.04 11.21 -8.94
C LYS A 91 1.12 10.10 -7.89
N LEU A 92 1.70 10.37 -6.74
CA LEU A 92 1.79 9.40 -5.63
C LEU A 92 0.40 9.02 -5.16
N ALA A 93 -0.48 9.98 -4.92
CA ALA A 93 -1.86 9.72 -4.52
C ALA A 93 -2.62 8.88 -5.57
N ALA A 94 -2.40 9.13 -6.85
CA ALA A 94 -3.00 8.34 -7.93
C ALA A 94 -2.47 6.89 -7.94
N VAL A 95 -1.17 6.69 -7.72
CA VAL A 95 -0.58 5.33 -7.63
C VAL A 95 -1.09 4.59 -6.40
N GLU A 96 -1.19 5.23 -5.24
CA GLU A 96 -1.74 4.64 -4.02
C GLU A 96 -3.22 4.22 -4.19
N ALA A 97 -4.01 5.04 -4.91
CA ALA A 97 -5.38 4.71 -5.24
C ALA A 97 -5.49 3.48 -6.16
N LEU A 98 -4.67 3.42 -7.20
CA LEU A 98 -4.60 2.28 -8.12
C LEU A 98 -4.12 0.99 -7.41
N GLU A 99 -3.14 1.10 -6.52
CA GLU A 99 -2.68 -0.03 -5.72
C GLU A 99 -3.79 -0.58 -4.81
N LYS A 100 -4.52 0.31 -4.15
CA LYS A 100 -5.66 -0.06 -3.30
C LYS A 100 -6.77 -0.74 -4.10
N GLU A 101 -7.09 -0.22 -5.28
CA GLU A 101 -8.09 -0.82 -6.16
C GLU A 101 -7.64 -2.19 -6.67
N SER A 102 -6.40 -2.31 -7.09
CA SER A 102 -5.80 -3.57 -7.55
C SER A 102 -5.79 -4.65 -6.45
N LYS A 103 -5.47 -4.29 -5.20
CA LYS A 103 -5.57 -5.20 -4.05
C LYS A 103 -7.01 -5.66 -3.81
N ALA A 104 -7.95 -4.72 -3.82
CA ALA A 104 -9.36 -5.03 -3.62
C ALA A 104 -9.92 -5.92 -4.76
N GLU A 105 -9.49 -5.70 -5.98
CA GLU A 105 -9.85 -6.57 -7.12
C GLU A 105 -9.26 -7.96 -6.98
N PHE A 106 -7.99 -8.06 -6.58
CA PHE A 106 -7.37 -9.35 -6.29
C PHE A 106 -8.12 -10.13 -5.20
N GLU A 107 -8.52 -9.47 -4.11
CA GLU A 107 -9.30 -10.10 -3.04
C GLU A 107 -10.68 -10.55 -3.54
N ARG A 108 -11.39 -9.70 -4.29
CA ARG A 108 -12.73 -10.04 -4.85
C ARG A 108 -12.68 -11.19 -5.86
N SER A 109 -11.68 -11.22 -6.72
CA SER A 109 -11.55 -12.25 -7.75
C SER A 109 -11.09 -13.59 -7.22
N ASN A 110 -10.48 -13.63 -6.02
CA ASN A 110 -9.98 -14.84 -5.38
C ASN A 110 -10.86 -15.31 -4.22
N VAL A 111 -12.18 -15.30 -4.43
CA VAL A 111 -13.17 -15.86 -3.50
C VAL A 111 -13.85 -17.05 -4.15
N THR A 112 -14.00 -18.14 -3.39
CA THR A 112 -14.81 -19.29 -3.80
C THR A 112 -15.67 -19.79 -2.65
N THR A 113 -16.75 -20.51 -2.99
CA THR A 113 -17.69 -21.05 -2.00
C THR A 113 -17.91 -22.54 -2.25
N VAL A 114 -17.73 -23.31 -1.20
CA VAL A 114 -17.96 -24.76 -1.19
C VAL A 114 -19.19 -25.08 -0.34
N PHE A 115 -20.12 -25.85 -0.88
CA PHE A 115 -21.34 -26.24 -0.19
C PHE A 115 -21.24 -27.64 0.38
N PHE A 116 -21.96 -27.87 1.48
CA PHE A 116 -21.99 -29.13 2.21
C PHE A 116 -23.41 -29.68 2.33
N ALA A 117 -23.51 -30.99 2.36
CA ALA A 117 -24.77 -31.65 2.67
C ALA A 117 -25.19 -31.39 4.14
N LEU A 118 -26.46 -31.63 4.43
CA LEU A 118 -27.00 -31.51 5.78
C LEU A 118 -26.18 -32.40 6.74
N ASN A 119 -25.81 -31.84 7.87
CA ASN A 119 -25.01 -32.51 8.93
C ASN A 119 -23.69 -33.16 8.45
N SER A 120 -23.18 -32.74 7.29
CA SER A 120 -21.95 -33.26 6.70
C SER A 120 -20.83 -32.24 6.75
N SER A 121 -19.61 -32.72 6.89
CA SER A 121 -18.38 -32.00 6.70
C SER A 121 -17.49 -32.61 5.60
N GLN A 122 -18.03 -33.57 4.83
CA GLN A 122 -17.32 -34.13 3.69
C GLN A 122 -17.40 -33.20 2.46
N LEU A 123 -16.25 -33.02 1.79
CA LEU A 123 -16.21 -32.36 0.51
C LEU A 123 -16.87 -33.22 -0.56
N THR A 124 -17.73 -32.59 -1.33
CA THR A 124 -18.28 -33.17 -2.56
C THR A 124 -17.26 -33.06 -3.71
N THR A 125 -17.44 -33.85 -4.76
CA THR A 125 -16.62 -33.75 -5.97
C THR A 125 -16.65 -32.33 -6.55
N ASP A 126 -17.83 -31.71 -6.58
CA ASP A 126 -17.98 -30.33 -7.05
C ASP A 126 -17.21 -29.34 -6.15
N GLY A 127 -17.31 -29.51 -4.82
CA GLY A 127 -16.55 -28.69 -3.87
C GLY A 127 -15.05 -28.82 -4.04
N MET A 128 -14.55 -30.04 -4.30
CA MET A 128 -13.12 -30.25 -4.61
C MET A 128 -12.72 -29.55 -5.92
N GLN A 129 -13.55 -29.65 -6.97
CA GLN A 129 -13.28 -28.99 -8.25
C GLN A 129 -13.28 -27.46 -8.11
N GLU A 130 -14.19 -26.89 -7.32
CA GLU A 130 -14.22 -25.45 -7.06
C GLU A 130 -12.95 -24.98 -6.35
N LEU A 131 -12.47 -25.71 -5.36
CA LEU A 131 -11.19 -25.39 -4.70
C LEU A 131 -10.00 -25.52 -5.65
N TYR A 132 -10.03 -26.46 -6.57
CA TYR A 132 -9.01 -26.62 -7.62
C TYR A 132 -8.98 -25.40 -8.56
N ARG A 133 -10.14 -24.97 -9.06
CA ARG A 133 -10.28 -23.81 -9.94
C ARG A 133 -9.80 -22.54 -9.23
N TRP A 134 -10.23 -22.38 -7.97
CA TRP A 134 -9.82 -21.26 -7.13
C TRP A 134 -8.28 -21.23 -6.98
N LYS A 135 -7.65 -22.37 -6.69
CA LYS A 135 -6.19 -22.46 -6.53
C LYS A 135 -5.44 -22.04 -7.80
N VAL A 136 -5.91 -22.49 -8.96
CA VAL A 136 -5.32 -22.11 -10.26
C VAL A 136 -5.43 -20.59 -10.50
N GLY A 137 -6.56 -19.99 -10.13
CA GLY A 137 -6.77 -18.54 -10.20
C GLY A 137 -5.84 -17.78 -9.24
N ALA A 138 -5.80 -18.21 -8.00
CA ALA A 138 -4.97 -17.62 -6.96
C ALA A 138 -3.47 -17.68 -7.30
N ASP A 139 -2.99 -18.79 -7.85
CA ASP A 139 -1.58 -18.96 -8.24
C ASP A 139 -1.14 -18.01 -9.34
N ARG A 140 -2.01 -17.72 -10.30
CA ARG A 140 -1.70 -16.78 -11.39
C ARG A 140 -1.44 -15.36 -10.88
N SER A 141 -2.05 -15.01 -9.78
CA SER A 141 -1.98 -13.67 -9.19
C SER A 141 -1.06 -13.62 -7.96
N ALA A 142 -0.61 -14.77 -7.47
CA ALA A 142 0.13 -14.93 -6.20
C ALA A 142 1.50 -14.26 -6.16
N SER A 143 2.10 -13.97 -7.33
CA SER A 143 3.41 -13.32 -7.42
C SER A 143 3.37 -11.82 -7.10
N ALA A 144 2.18 -11.21 -7.13
CA ALA A 144 2.03 -9.77 -7.00
C ALA A 144 1.86 -9.31 -5.54
N TYR A 145 1.32 -10.18 -4.67
CA TYR A 145 0.90 -9.78 -3.31
C TYR A 145 1.31 -10.80 -2.24
N ASP A 146 1.70 -10.30 -1.05
CA ASP A 146 1.70 -11.14 0.15
C ASP A 146 0.29 -11.17 0.73
N TYR A 147 -0.29 -12.37 0.83
CA TYR A 147 -1.66 -12.57 1.25
C TYR A 147 -1.82 -13.73 2.23
N THR A 148 -2.89 -13.66 3.00
CA THR A 148 -3.38 -14.73 3.85
C THR A 148 -4.65 -15.31 3.24
N ILE A 149 -4.79 -16.64 3.26
CA ILE A 149 -5.99 -17.34 2.84
C ILE A 149 -6.92 -17.46 4.05
N VAL A 150 -8.13 -17.00 3.92
CA VAL A 150 -9.14 -17.04 4.98
C VAL A 150 -10.19 -18.09 4.64
N VAL A 151 -10.39 -19.02 5.55
CA VAL A 151 -11.41 -20.09 5.45
C VAL A 151 -12.53 -19.80 6.45
N TYR A 152 -13.69 -19.47 5.94
CA TYR A 152 -14.84 -19.02 6.72
C TYR A 152 -16.00 -20.00 6.62
N ALA A 153 -16.24 -20.77 7.66
CA ALA A 153 -17.23 -21.84 7.66
C ALA A 153 -18.57 -21.42 8.28
N SER A 154 -19.66 -21.86 7.67
CA SER A 154 -21.02 -21.63 8.08
C SER A 154 -21.79 -22.94 8.31
N ALA A 155 -22.81 -22.87 9.14
CA ALA A 155 -23.83 -23.91 9.33
C ALA A 155 -25.22 -23.27 9.28
N ASP A 156 -26.21 -24.02 8.85
CA ASP A 156 -27.61 -23.58 8.89
C ASP A 156 -28.15 -23.52 10.33
N LYS A 157 -29.38 -23.04 10.50
CA LYS A 157 -30.03 -22.92 11.80
C LYS A 157 -30.53 -24.26 12.37
N THR A 158 -30.36 -25.38 11.65
CA THR A 158 -30.85 -26.67 12.07
C THR A 158 -29.94 -27.26 13.16
N GLY A 159 -30.49 -27.56 14.30
CA GLY A 159 -29.76 -28.09 15.44
C GLY A 159 -29.34 -27.05 16.49
N SER A 160 -28.57 -27.47 17.47
CA SER A 160 -28.08 -26.57 18.54
C SER A 160 -26.86 -25.76 18.09
N ASP A 161 -26.66 -24.59 18.70
CA ASP A 161 -25.49 -23.74 18.43
C ASP A 161 -24.16 -24.47 18.69
N ALA A 162 -24.11 -25.31 19.75
CA ALA A 162 -22.92 -26.09 20.06
C ALA A 162 -22.62 -27.17 18.99
N THR A 163 -23.66 -27.82 18.45
CA THR A 163 -23.52 -28.77 17.34
C THR A 163 -23.05 -28.05 16.07
N ASN A 164 -23.67 -26.93 15.78
CA ASN A 164 -23.32 -26.10 14.60
C ASN A 164 -21.90 -25.53 14.71
N ALA A 165 -21.46 -25.13 15.89
CA ALA A 165 -20.08 -24.68 16.10
C ALA A 165 -19.07 -25.78 15.75
N LYS A 166 -19.28 -27.00 16.26
CA LYS A 166 -18.43 -28.17 15.93
C LYS A 166 -18.49 -28.52 14.43
N LEU A 167 -19.65 -28.36 13.82
CA LEU A 167 -19.82 -28.65 12.39
C LEU A 167 -19.07 -27.63 11.52
N ARG A 168 -19.12 -26.33 11.87
CA ARG A 168 -18.32 -25.29 11.21
C ARG A 168 -16.84 -25.59 11.30
N GLU A 169 -16.34 -25.91 12.49
CA GLU A 169 -14.94 -26.24 12.71
C GLU A 169 -14.50 -27.46 11.85
N ARG A 170 -15.29 -28.52 11.82
CA ARG A 170 -15.01 -29.71 11.00
C ARG A 170 -14.98 -29.36 9.50
N ARG A 171 -15.95 -28.57 9.00
CA ARG A 171 -15.98 -28.10 7.61
C ARG A 171 -14.75 -27.28 7.25
N ALA A 172 -14.40 -26.32 8.11
CA ALA A 172 -13.23 -25.48 7.89
C ALA A 172 -11.93 -26.32 7.85
N ASN A 173 -11.78 -27.25 8.79
CA ASN A 173 -10.63 -28.15 8.83
C ASN A 173 -10.57 -29.07 7.62
N THR A 174 -11.71 -29.56 7.13
CA THR A 174 -11.76 -30.40 5.92
C THR A 174 -11.29 -29.62 4.69
N VAL A 175 -11.76 -28.39 4.51
CA VAL A 175 -11.32 -27.52 3.41
C VAL A 175 -9.83 -27.18 3.55
N ARG A 176 -9.39 -26.76 4.74
CA ARG A 176 -7.97 -26.48 5.00
C ARG A 176 -7.08 -27.70 4.70
N ASN A 177 -7.45 -28.87 5.18
CA ASN A 177 -6.67 -30.09 4.96
C ASN A 177 -6.60 -30.45 3.46
N PHE A 178 -7.70 -30.31 2.73
CA PHE A 178 -7.70 -30.53 1.29
C PHE A 178 -6.78 -29.53 0.59
N MET A 179 -6.85 -28.24 0.94
CA MET A 179 -6.00 -27.20 0.35
C MET A 179 -4.51 -27.46 0.62
N VAL A 180 -4.16 -27.85 1.85
CA VAL A 180 -2.76 -28.09 2.24
C VAL A 180 -2.25 -29.40 1.64
N ASN A 181 -2.99 -30.51 1.81
CA ASN A 181 -2.49 -31.83 1.46
C ASN A 181 -2.66 -32.19 -0.02
N SER A 182 -3.74 -31.68 -0.67
CA SER A 182 -4.06 -32.03 -2.05
C SER A 182 -3.70 -30.92 -3.05
N LEU A 183 -3.79 -29.64 -2.65
CA LEU A 183 -3.50 -28.52 -3.53
C LEU A 183 -2.13 -27.87 -3.25
N GLY A 184 -1.37 -28.35 -2.26
CA GLY A 184 -0.02 -27.86 -1.95
C GLY A 184 0.01 -26.43 -1.38
N VAL A 185 -1.08 -25.96 -0.80
CA VAL A 185 -1.15 -24.63 -0.16
C VAL A 185 -0.30 -24.61 1.10
N ASN A 186 0.50 -23.59 1.30
CA ASN A 186 1.27 -23.43 2.53
C ASN A 186 0.34 -23.25 3.74
N ALA A 187 0.41 -24.19 4.68
CA ALA A 187 -0.42 -24.22 5.89
C ALA A 187 -0.32 -22.92 6.73
N ALA A 188 0.85 -22.27 6.73
CA ALA A 188 1.07 -21.02 7.45
C ALA A 188 0.30 -19.84 6.85
N LYS A 189 -0.10 -19.91 5.58
CA LYS A 189 -0.93 -18.90 4.93
C LYS A 189 -2.43 -19.09 5.15
N VAL A 190 -2.88 -20.20 5.75
CA VAL A 190 -4.30 -20.52 5.91
C VAL A 190 -4.78 -20.20 7.31
N GLN A 191 -5.69 -19.26 7.41
CA GLN A 191 -6.36 -18.86 8.65
C GLN A 191 -7.82 -19.34 8.64
N ILE A 192 -8.24 -20.02 9.70
CA ILE A 192 -9.63 -20.39 9.90
C ILE A 192 -10.34 -19.34 10.75
N VAL A 193 -11.49 -18.87 10.27
CA VAL A 193 -12.40 -18.00 11.02
C VAL A 193 -13.57 -18.82 11.54
N THR A 194 -13.74 -18.86 12.84
CA THR A 194 -14.73 -19.68 13.53
C THR A 194 -16.04 -18.96 13.83
N THR A 195 -16.10 -17.66 13.62
CA THR A 195 -17.31 -16.84 13.84
C THR A 195 -18.41 -17.26 12.86
N GLN A 196 -19.64 -17.44 13.34
CA GLN A 196 -20.79 -17.71 12.46
C GLN A 196 -21.11 -16.47 11.64
N PRO A 197 -21.16 -16.55 10.30
CA PRO A 197 -21.64 -15.47 9.46
C PRO A 197 -23.15 -15.25 9.63
N ALA A 198 -23.61 -14.11 9.19
CA ALA A 198 -25.05 -13.85 9.12
C ALA A 198 -25.75 -14.92 8.28
N TYR A 199 -26.89 -15.40 8.76
CA TYR A 199 -27.70 -16.36 8.02
C TYR A 199 -28.30 -15.70 6.77
N THR A 200 -28.31 -16.43 5.67
CA THR A 200 -28.93 -15.97 4.41
C THR A 200 -30.45 -16.13 4.41
N GLY A 201 -30.99 -16.89 5.38
CA GLY A 201 -32.40 -17.28 5.41
C GLY A 201 -32.71 -18.54 4.60
N THR A 202 -31.72 -19.10 3.91
CA THR A 202 -31.84 -20.32 3.10
C THR A 202 -30.85 -21.36 3.61
N ASN A 203 -31.34 -22.42 4.23
CA ASN A 203 -30.50 -23.44 4.89
C ASN A 203 -29.43 -24.03 3.96
N ASN A 204 -29.75 -24.28 2.69
CA ASN A 204 -28.79 -24.81 1.73
C ASN A 204 -27.60 -23.85 1.50
N LEU A 205 -27.89 -22.55 1.41
CA LEU A 205 -26.87 -21.53 1.22
C LEU A 205 -26.04 -21.31 2.50
N ASP A 206 -26.60 -21.61 3.66
CA ASP A 206 -25.88 -21.46 4.93
C ASP A 206 -24.95 -22.65 5.24
N ARG A 207 -25.11 -23.79 4.54
CA ARG A 207 -24.18 -24.93 4.65
C ARG A 207 -22.97 -24.78 3.72
N ARG A 208 -22.15 -23.77 3.97
CA ARG A 208 -21.02 -23.43 3.11
C ARG A 208 -19.73 -23.17 3.87
N VAL A 209 -18.64 -23.24 3.12
CA VAL A 209 -17.37 -22.64 3.48
C VAL A 209 -16.97 -21.68 2.37
N VAL A 210 -16.67 -20.47 2.74
CA VAL A 210 -16.10 -19.46 1.85
C VAL A 210 -14.59 -19.45 2.04
N VAL A 211 -13.86 -19.52 0.94
CA VAL A 211 -12.40 -19.36 0.91
C VAL A 211 -12.11 -18.09 0.15
N GLY A 212 -11.34 -17.22 0.74
CA GLY A 212 -10.92 -15.98 0.14
C GLY A 212 -9.48 -15.66 0.48
N VAL A 213 -8.96 -14.60 -0.10
CA VAL A 213 -7.63 -14.05 0.20
C VAL A 213 -7.78 -12.67 0.83
N VAL A 214 -6.87 -12.33 1.73
CA VAL A 214 -6.73 -10.99 2.31
C VAL A 214 -5.29 -10.56 2.11
N VAL A 215 -5.09 -9.45 1.41
CA VAL A 215 -3.77 -8.87 1.15
C VAL A 215 -3.26 -8.20 2.43
N LYS A 216 -1.98 -8.41 2.74
CA LYS A 216 -1.32 -7.80 3.89
C LYS A 216 -0.85 -6.38 3.63
#